data_6e98e89b70f9b58b628673118657dc46
#
_entry.id   6e98e89b70f9b58b628673118657dc46
#
_cell.length_a   1.000
_cell.length_b   1.000
_cell.length_c   1.000
_cell.angle_alpha   90.00
_cell.angle_beta   90.00
_cell.angle_gamma   90.00
#
_symmetry.space_group_name_H-M   'P 1'
#
loop_
_entity.id
_entity.type
_entity.pdbx_description
1 polymer ?
#
loop_
_entity_poly.entity_id
_entity_poly.type
_entity_poly.pdbx_seq_one_letter_code
_entity_poly.pdbx_strand_id
1 'polypeptide(L)'
;MAQPQNEQNKPKTQKTNRRKLDIWNKLAVSVLSIFLVGCISVFFILVNIINDPDGMRFSQDGLTTLSNSRLYDASGNVFYELGDEIREDVTYSQIPQSVVDAFLSIEDSRFFDHNGFDLPRFLKSAMANLKSGSLAQGGSTLTMQMIDNAFTKNQEKKLETEQGTVTTVQKLKLKVQEIYLSLIAEQSINKEQIFEYYVNRIWFGSGNNTRGIQKAAQYFFNKDVSQLNLGEAAFLAGCINAPDTYNPLNNLNEANTKLDHLKAAQNRRNVTLELMLQHGYITEEEFNLASSQDLSFSLEYVERTSDDPNQAYITQTLSEVMELTVQDPA
;
A
#
# COMPACT_ATOMS: atom_id res chain seq x y z
N MET A 1 -23.25 -77.30 58.69
CA MET A 1 -22.04 -76.56 58.26
C MET A 1 -22.40 -75.79 57.01
N ALA A 2 -22.70 -74.52 57.13
CA ALA A 2 -23.05 -73.65 56.01
C ALA A 2 -21.86 -72.72 55.76
N GLN A 3 -21.34 -72.69 54.51
CA GLN A 3 -20.31 -71.76 54.06
C GLN A 3 -20.94 -70.38 53.71
N PRO A 4 -20.32 -69.28 54.04
CA PRO A 4 -20.81 -67.95 53.64
C PRO A 4 -20.45 -67.63 52.17
N GLN A 5 -21.49 -67.14 51.46
CA GLN A 5 -21.35 -66.66 50.09
C GLN A 5 -20.55 -65.36 50.05
N ASN A 6 -19.58 -65.33 49.16
CA ASN A 6 -18.69 -64.24 48.87
C ASN A 6 -19.42 -63.14 48.01
N GLU A 7 -19.73 -62.01 48.62
CA GLU A 7 -20.30 -60.87 47.93
C GLU A 7 -19.20 -60.23 46.98
N GLN A 8 -19.40 -60.39 45.70
CA GLN A 8 -18.55 -59.88 44.70
C GLN A 8 -18.58 -58.35 44.68
N ASN A 9 -17.46 -57.75 44.99
CA ASN A 9 -17.12 -56.33 44.81
C ASN A 9 -17.25 -55.95 43.33
N LYS A 10 -18.32 -55.26 42.93
CA LYS A 10 -18.43 -54.65 41.60
C LYS A 10 -17.59 -53.33 41.52
N PRO A 11 -16.82 -53.10 40.49
CA PRO A 11 -15.92 -51.98 40.44
C PRO A 11 -16.66 -50.63 40.28
N LYS A 12 -16.59 -49.77 41.29
CA LYS A 12 -17.14 -48.39 41.32
C LYS A 12 -16.43 -47.45 40.34
N THR A 13 -15.31 -47.83 39.75
CA THR A 13 -14.44 -47.00 38.88
C THR A 13 -14.98 -46.74 37.47
N GLN A 14 -15.80 -47.61 36.91
CA GLN A 14 -16.30 -47.40 35.53
C GLN A 14 -17.41 -46.32 35.42
N LYS A 15 -18.22 -46.09 36.45
CA LYS A 15 -19.28 -45.07 36.43
C LYS A 15 -18.74 -43.63 36.54
N THR A 16 -17.64 -43.43 37.26
CA THR A 16 -17.01 -42.10 37.44
C THR A 16 -16.29 -41.64 36.19
N ASN A 17 -15.66 -42.52 35.42
CA ASN A 17 -15.00 -42.17 34.16
C ASN A 17 -16.01 -41.83 33.04
N ARG A 18 -17.13 -42.53 32.96
CA ARG A 18 -18.21 -42.21 31.99
C ARG A 18 -18.83 -40.84 32.26
N ARG A 19 -19.09 -40.46 33.53
CA ARG A 19 -19.62 -39.13 33.89
C ARG A 19 -18.64 -38.00 33.60
N LYS A 20 -17.35 -38.20 33.87
CA LYS A 20 -16.31 -37.21 33.52
C LYS A 20 -16.21 -37.00 31.99
N LEU A 21 -16.20 -38.08 31.23
CA LEU A 21 -16.18 -38.03 29.77
C LEU A 21 -17.42 -37.31 29.21
N ASP A 22 -18.59 -37.52 29.79
CA ASP A 22 -19.83 -36.84 29.38
C ASP A 22 -19.82 -35.34 29.67
N ILE A 23 -19.21 -34.93 30.79
CA ILE A 23 -19.04 -33.49 31.12
C ILE A 23 -18.07 -32.82 30.15
N TRP A 24 -16.93 -33.45 29.85
CA TRP A 24 -15.95 -32.95 28.91
C TRP A 24 -16.50 -32.85 27.48
N ASN A 25 -17.28 -33.86 27.05
CA ASN A 25 -17.94 -33.83 25.76
C ASN A 25 -18.98 -32.70 25.66
N LYS A 26 -19.77 -32.47 26.70
CA LYS A 26 -20.74 -31.35 26.76
C LYS A 26 -20.04 -30.00 26.75
N LEU A 27 -18.92 -29.86 27.48
CA LEU A 27 -18.10 -28.63 27.48
C LEU A 27 -17.50 -28.38 26.07
N ALA A 28 -16.93 -29.42 25.47
CA ALA A 28 -16.37 -29.33 24.13
C ALA A 28 -17.42 -28.94 23.08
N VAL A 29 -18.61 -29.56 23.14
CA VAL A 29 -19.73 -29.19 22.23
C VAL A 29 -20.18 -27.74 22.47
N SER A 30 -20.29 -27.32 23.75
CA SER A 30 -20.66 -25.94 24.08
C SER A 30 -19.64 -24.92 23.54
N VAL A 31 -18.33 -25.17 23.73
CA VAL A 31 -17.25 -24.32 23.20
C VAL A 31 -17.30 -24.28 21.67
N LEU A 32 -17.48 -25.45 21.03
CA LEU A 32 -17.58 -25.51 19.56
C LEU A 32 -18.83 -24.78 19.05
N SER A 33 -19.95 -24.87 19.74
CA SER A 33 -21.19 -24.17 19.38
C SER A 33 -21.03 -22.64 19.51
N ILE A 34 -20.41 -22.16 20.58
CA ILE A 34 -20.11 -20.73 20.76
C ILE A 34 -19.17 -20.25 19.67
N PHE A 35 -18.13 -21.01 19.35
CA PHE A 35 -17.21 -20.70 18.26
C PHE A 35 -17.93 -20.64 16.90
N LEU A 36 -18.80 -21.61 16.60
CA LEU A 36 -19.59 -21.64 15.37
C LEU A 36 -20.53 -20.44 15.25
N VAL A 37 -21.23 -20.07 16.32
CA VAL A 37 -22.09 -18.89 16.37
C VAL A 37 -21.25 -17.62 16.14
N GLY A 38 -20.06 -17.55 16.74
CA GLY A 38 -19.12 -16.45 16.50
C GLY A 38 -18.70 -16.35 15.03
N CYS A 39 -18.33 -17.47 14.41
CA CYS A 39 -17.99 -17.51 12.98
C CYS A 39 -19.15 -17.07 12.08
N ILE A 40 -20.37 -17.55 12.36
CA ILE A 40 -21.57 -17.15 11.61
C ILE A 40 -21.85 -15.65 11.76
N SER A 41 -21.71 -15.11 12.97
CA SER A 41 -21.89 -13.67 13.23
C SER A 41 -20.88 -12.83 12.47
N VAL A 42 -19.61 -13.23 12.48
CA VAL A 42 -18.54 -12.56 11.69
C VAL A 42 -18.85 -12.63 10.19
N PHE A 43 -19.27 -13.79 9.70
CA PHE A 43 -19.68 -13.95 8.30
C PHE A 43 -20.77 -12.95 7.89
N PHE A 44 -21.85 -12.83 8.67
CA PHE A 44 -22.91 -11.87 8.39
C PHE A 44 -22.45 -10.41 8.46
N ILE A 45 -21.55 -10.08 9.40
CA ILE A 45 -20.93 -8.73 9.47
C ILE A 45 -20.14 -8.45 8.20
N LEU A 46 -19.30 -9.37 7.74
CA LEU A 46 -18.53 -9.22 6.51
C LEU A 46 -19.43 -9.06 5.28
N VAL A 47 -20.49 -9.90 5.17
CA VAL A 47 -21.46 -9.79 4.07
C VAL A 47 -22.14 -8.42 4.06
N ASN A 48 -22.53 -7.89 5.22
CA ASN A 48 -23.11 -6.54 5.32
C ASN A 48 -22.12 -5.45 4.90
N ILE A 49 -20.84 -5.55 5.30
CA ILE A 49 -19.80 -4.58 4.93
C ILE A 49 -19.56 -4.60 3.41
N ILE A 50 -19.51 -5.78 2.81
CA ILE A 50 -19.25 -5.95 1.37
C ILE A 50 -20.44 -5.47 0.53
N ASN A 51 -21.65 -5.71 0.99
CA ASN A 51 -22.89 -5.32 0.26
C ASN A 51 -23.41 -3.93 0.64
N ASP A 52 -22.65 -3.15 1.39
CA ASP A 52 -23.04 -1.77 1.72
C ASP A 52 -23.32 -0.96 0.45
N PRO A 53 -24.53 -0.38 0.30
CA PRO A 53 -24.88 0.43 -0.88
C PRO A 53 -23.94 1.63 -1.08
N ASP A 54 -23.47 2.23 0.01
CA ASP A 54 -22.57 3.39 0.02
C ASP A 54 -21.10 2.97 0.04
N GLY A 55 -20.83 1.66 -0.03
CA GLY A 55 -19.48 1.09 -0.02
C GLY A 55 -18.76 1.25 -1.34
N MET A 56 -17.44 1.10 -1.30
CA MET A 56 -16.60 1.13 -2.50
C MET A 56 -16.97 0.01 -3.47
N ARG A 57 -16.92 0.33 -4.77
CA ARG A 57 -17.12 -0.63 -5.86
C ARG A 57 -15.88 -0.69 -6.72
N PHE A 58 -15.46 -1.90 -7.07
CA PHE A 58 -14.39 -2.07 -8.03
C PHE A 58 -14.86 -1.68 -9.42
N SER A 59 -14.08 -0.84 -10.08
CA SER A 59 -14.19 -0.57 -11.50
C SER A 59 -12.79 -0.39 -12.07
N GLN A 60 -12.57 -0.89 -13.27
CA GLN A 60 -11.28 -0.74 -13.94
C GLN A 60 -11.02 0.72 -14.30
N ASP A 61 -12.06 1.47 -14.64
CA ASP A 61 -11.98 2.92 -14.88
C ASP A 61 -11.54 3.69 -13.61
N GLY A 62 -11.92 3.21 -12.41
CA GLY A 62 -11.45 3.78 -11.14
C GLY A 62 -9.95 3.56 -10.89
N LEU A 63 -9.32 2.62 -11.59
CA LEU A 63 -7.87 2.42 -11.57
C LEU A 63 -7.15 3.32 -12.56
N THR A 64 -7.81 3.83 -13.60
CA THR A 64 -7.20 4.79 -14.52
C THR A 64 -7.12 6.15 -13.84
N THR A 65 -6.02 6.83 -14.03
CA THR A 65 -5.85 8.22 -13.59
C THR A 65 -6.37 9.14 -14.67
N LEU A 66 -7.05 10.21 -14.28
CA LEU A 66 -7.32 11.28 -15.23
C LEU A 66 -5.96 11.91 -15.60
N SER A 67 -5.65 11.94 -16.89
CA SER A 67 -4.47 12.63 -17.40
C SER A 67 -4.59 14.11 -17.07
N ASN A 68 -3.46 14.73 -16.70
CA ASN A 68 -3.41 16.18 -16.53
C ASN A 68 -3.79 16.87 -17.85
N SER A 69 -4.57 17.93 -17.75
CA SER A 69 -4.79 18.79 -18.91
C SER A 69 -3.49 19.50 -19.26
N ARG A 70 -3.11 19.52 -20.53
CA ARG A 70 -1.87 20.16 -20.99
C ARG A 70 -2.20 21.40 -21.79
N LEU A 71 -1.53 22.50 -21.47
CA LEU A 71 -1.56 23.72 -22.29
C LEU A 71 -0.39 23.69 -23.26
N TYR A 72 -0.70 23.98 -24.52
CA TYR A 72 0.28 23.97 -25.61
C TYR A 72 0.52 25.39 -26.11
N ASP A 73 1.77 25.72 -26.45
CA ASP A 73 2.11 26.95 -27.15
C ASP A 73 1.66 26.90 -28.62
N ALA A 74 1.79 28.02 -29.33
CA ALA A 74 1.47 28.12 -30.75
C ALA A 74 2.30 27.17 -31.65
N SER A 75 3.41 26.65 -31.14
CA SER A 75 4.29 25.70 -31.82
C SER A 75 3.95 24.25 -31.51
N GLY A 76 2.97 24.01 -30.61
CA GLY A 76 2.55 22.68 -30.19
C GLY A 76 3.39 22.06 -29.05
N ASN A 77 4.25 22.84 -28.40
CA ASN A 77 4.99 22.39 -27.24
C ASN A 77 4.16 22.55 -25.97
N VAL A 78 4.22 21.56 -25.08
CA VAL A 78 3.61 21.68 -23.76
C VAL A 78 4.37 22.74 -22.97
N PHE A 79 3.68 23.82 -22.57
CA PHE A 79 4.26 24.85 -21.73
C PHE A 79 3.71 24.84 -20.30
N TYR A 80 2.60 24.15 -20.05
CA TYR A 80 2.04 23.99 -18.71
C TYR A 80 1.18 22.73 -18.61
N GLU A 81 1.24 22.05 -17.45
CA GLU A 81 0.37 20.91 -17.10
C GLU A 81 -0.56 21.33 -15.96
N LEU A 82 -1.87 21.19 -16.21
CA LEU A 82 -2.93 21.51 -15.27
C LEU A 82 -3.30 20.28 -14.43
N GLY A 83 -3.28 20.43 -13.13
CA GLY A 83 -3.73 19.41 -12.19
C GLY A 83 -3.14 19.66 -10.80
N ASP A 84 -3.85 19.24 -9.77
CA ASP A 84 -3.36 19.27 -8.38
C ASP A 84 -2.15 18.33 -8.18
N GLU A 85 -1.94 17.42 -9.12
CA GLU A 85 -0.89 16.41 -9.09
C GLU A 85 -0.25 16.28 -10.47
N ILE A 86 1.06 16.48 -10.55
CA ILE A 86 1.80 16.26 -11.80
C ILE A 86 2.04 14.76 -11.94
N ARG A 87 1.47 14.15 -12.98
CA ARG A 87 1.57 12.70 -13.26
C ARG A 87 2.02 12.46 -14.69
N GLU A 88 2.77 11.40 -14.86
CA GLU A 88 3.12 10.80 -16.13
C GLU A 88 3.11 9.29 -15.94
N ASP A 89 2.07 8.65 -16.50
CA ASP A 89 1.88 7.21 -16.34
C ASP A 89 2.82 6.46 -17.29
N VAL A 90 3.35 5.35 -16.80
CA VAL A 90 4.19 4.43 -17.57
C VAL A 90 3.51 3.07 -17.65
N THR A 91 3.74 2.35 -18.75
CA THR A 91 3.31 0.97 -18.88
C THR A 91 4.32 0.03 -18.20
N TYR A 92 3.89 -1.16 -17.80
CA TYR A 92 4.76 -2.16 -17.16
C TYR A 92 6.02 -2.45 -18.00
N SER A 93 5.89 -2.49 -19.33
CA SER A 93 7.01 -2.74 -20.25
C SER A 93 8.09 -1.65 -20.26
N GLN A 94 7.79 -0.46 -19.78
CA GLN A 94 8.75 0.65 -19.66
C GLN A 94 9.52 0.62 -18.33
N ILE A 95 9.08 -0.20 -17.39
CA ILE A 95 9.63 -0.27 -16.04
C ILE A 95 10.75 -1.32 -16.00
N PRO A 96 11.99 -0.95 -15.64
CA PRO A 96 13.07 -1.92 -15.49
C PRO A 96 12.76 -3.00 -14.46
N GLN A 97 13.23 -4.22 -14.68
CA GLN A 97 13.03 -5.32 -13.74
C GLN A 97 13.62 -5.01 -12.36
N SER A 98 14.75 -4.29 -12.29
CA SER A 98 15.35 -3.83 -11.02
C SER A 98 14.41 -2.94 -10.19
N VAL A 99 13.56 -2.15 -10.84
CA VAL A 99 12.53 -1.35 -10.17
C VAL A 99 11.43 -2.27 -9.64
N VAL A 100 10.92 -3.19 -10.46
CA VAL A 100 9.91 -4.18 -10.02
C VAL A 100 10.42 -4.93 -8.80
N ASP A 101 11.62 -5.50 -8.87
CA ASP A 101 12.23 -6.30 -7.80
C ASP A 101 12.46 -5.49 -6.52
N ALA A 102 12.87 -4.22 -6.63
CA ALA A 102 13.04 -3.34 -5.49
C ALA A 102 11.72 -3.09 -4.74
N PHE A 103 10.65 -2.79 -5.46
CA PHE A 103 9.32 -2.60 -4.86
C PHE A 103 8.77 -3.89 -4.26
N LEU A 104 8.89 -5.01 -4.96
CA LEU A 104 8.45 -6.30 -4.44
C LEU A 104 9.23 -6.72 -3.20
N SER A 105 10.53 -6.48 -3.16
CA SER A 105 11.37 -6.88 -2.02
C SER A 105 10.96 -6.21 -0.71
N ILE A 106 10.54 -4.95 -0.76
CA ILE A 106 10.22 -4.17 0.44
C ILE A 106 8.73 -4.20 0.78
N GLU A 107 7.85 -4.21 -0.22
CA GLU A 107 6.42 -4.12 -0.03
C GLU A 107 5.73 -5.49 -0.01
N ASP A 108 6.07 -6.37 -0.95
CA ASP A 108 5.35 -7.63 -1.13
C ASP A 108 6.16 -8.71 -1.85
N SER A 109 7.14 -9.29 -1.16
CA SER A 109 8.05 -10.29 -1.75
C SER A 109 7.37 -11.57 -2.26
N ARG A 110 6.10 -11.78 -1.92
CA ARG A 110 5.28 -12.91 -2.40
C ARG A 110 4.14 -12.48 -3.31
N PHE A 111 4.26 -11.31 -3.94
CA PHE A 111 3.24 -10.73 -4.80
C PHE A 111 2.70 -11.69 -5.86
N PHE A 112 3.57 -12.48 -6.48
CA PHE A 112 3.18 -13.46 -7.49
C PHE A 112 2.59 -14.77 -6.93
N ASP A 113 2.67 -14.99 -5.61
CA ASP A 113 2.23 -16.24 -4.95
C ASP A 113 0.82 -16.19 -4.38
N HIS A 114 0.25 -14.99 -4.24
CA HIS A 114 -1.09 -14.80 -3.67
C HIS A 114 -2.04 -14.10 -4.64
N ASN A 115 -3.34 -14.14 -4.34
CA ASN A 115 -4.40 -13.53 -5.14
C ASN A 115 -5.02 -12.32 -4.39
N GLY A 116 -4.25 -11.26 -4.22
CA GLY A 116 -4.70 -9.98 -3.65
C GLY A 116 -4.58 -9.87 -2.12
N PHE A 117 -4.67 -10.98 -1.39
CA PHE A 117 -4.51 -11.01 0.06
C PHE A 117 -3.59 -12.15 0.49
N ASP A 118 -2.53 -11.81 1.24
CA ASP A 118 -1.58 -12.77 1.80
C ASP A 118 -1.93 -13.07 3.26
N LEU A 119 -2.81 -14.07 3.48
CA LEU A 119 -3.25 -14.47 4.81
C LEU A 119 -2.09 -14.89 5.74
N PRO A 120 -1.10 -15.72 5.34
CA PRO A 120 0.04 -16.06 6.17
C PRO A 120 0.86 -14.84 6.60
N ARG A 121 1.13 -13.90 5.69
CA ARG A 121 1.84 -12.63 6.00
C ARG A 121 1.02 -11.77 6.94
N PHE A 122 -0.27 -11.63 6.70
CA PHE A 122 -1.18 -10.87 7.56
C PHE A 122 -1.20 -11.41 8.99
N LEU A 123 -1.35 -12.73 9.17
CA LEU A 123 -1.33 -13.36 10.49
C LEU A 123 0.03 -13.19 11.19
N LYS A 124 1.13 -13.35 10.46
CA LYS A 124 2.49 -13.13 11.00
C LYS A 124 2.66 -11.69 11.48
N SER A 125 2.25 -10.71 10.69
CA SER A 125 2.30 -9.29 11.07
C SER A 125 1.40 -8.98 12.26
N ALA A 126 0.18 -9.50 12.28
CA ALA A 126 -0.74 -9.33 13.41
C ALA A 126 -0.17 -9.90 14.72
N MET A 127 0.44 -11.08 14.66
CA MET A 127 1.09 -11.70 15.84
C MET A 127 2.33 -10.91 16.30
N ALA A 128 3.14 -10.39 15.37
CA ALA A 128 4.31 -9.57 15.69
C ALA A 128 3.89 -8.24 16.33
N ASN A 129 2.87 -7.58 15.78
CA ASN A 129 2.32 -6.33 16.31
C ASN A 129 1.70 -6.53 17.71
N LEU A 130 1.01 -7.65 17.93
CA LEU A 130 0.48 -8.00 19.26
C LEU A 130 1.60 -8.23 20.28
N LYS A 131 2.70 -8.87 19.88
CA LYS A 131 3.87 -9.11 20.74
C LYS A 131 4.62 -7.82 21.08
N SER A 132 4.80 -6.92 20.11
CA SER A 132 5.56 -5.68 20.28
C SER A 132 4.74 -4.57 20.94
N GLY A 133 3.41 -4.69 20.99
CA GLY A 133 2.50 -3.62 21.42
C GLY A 133 2.50 -2.42 20.46
N SER A 134 3.01 -2.58 19.24
CA SER A 134 3.12 -1.52 18.22
C SER A 134 2.66 -2.06 16.86
N LEU A 135 2.20 -1.16 15.99
CA LEU A 135 1.81 -1.48 14.61
C LEU A 135 3.02 -1.35 13.66
N ALA A 136 4.16 -1.95 14.05
CA ALA A 136 5.43 -1.79 13.35
C ALA A 136 5.53 -2.61 12.05
N GLN A 137 4.78 -3.72 11.93
CA GLN A 137 4.80 -4.55 10.72
C GLN A 137 3.53 -4.38 9.90
N GLY A 138 3.69 -3.96 8.65
CA GLY A 138 2.62 -3.90 7.66
C GLY A 138 2.23 -5.30 7.15
N GLY A 139 0.93 -5.57 7.05
CA GLY A 139 0.38 -6.81 6.51
C GLY A 139 -0.35 -6.63 5.18
N SER A 140 -0.35 -5.41 4.61
CA SER A 140 -1.00 -5.12 3.32
C SER A 140 -0.17 -5.65 2.16
N THR A 141 -0.83 -6.19 1.16
CA THR A 141 -0.21 -6.58 -0.11
C THR A 141 -0.11 -5.38 -1.04
N LEU A 142 0.66 -5.51 -2.11
CA LEU A 142 0.76 -4.50 -3.15
C LEU A 142 -0.59 -4.24 -3.83
N THR A 143 -1.39 -5.29 -4.07
CA THR A 143 -2.76 -5.16 -4.58
C THR A 143 -3.66 -4.36 -3.63
N MET A 144 -3.56 -4.60 -2.32
CA MET A 144 -4.29 -3.81 -1.33
C MET A 144 -3.86 -2.34 -1.34
N GLN A 145 -2.58 -2.05 -1.46
CA GLN A 145 -2.07 -0.67 -1.56
C GLN A 145 -2.54 0.03 -2.85
N MET A 146 -2.62 -0.70 -3.98
CA MET A 146 -3.21 -0.19 -5.22
C MET A 146 -4.69 0.22 -5.00
N ILE A 147 -5.48 -0.66 -4.38
CA ILE A 147 -6.89 -0.38 -4.05
C ILE A 147 -7.01 0.78 -3.05
N ASP A 148 -6.15 0.83 -2.04
CA ASP A 148 -6.11 1.92 -1.07
C ASP A 148 -5.91 3.27 -1.75
N ASN A 149 -4.91 3.37 -2.62
CA ASN A 149 -4.60 4.58 -3.36
C ASN A 149 -5.70 4.98 -4.38
N ALA A 150 -6.42 4.02 -4.95
CA ALA A 150 -7.44 4.29 -5.96
C ALA A 150 -8.82 4.60 -5.36
N PHE A 151 -9.21 3.92 -4.29
CA PHE A 151 -10.57 3.93 -3.77
C PHE A 151 -10.66 4.33 -2.29
N THR A 152 -9.86 3.69 -1.40
CA THR A 152 -10.03 3.80 0.05
C THR A 152 -9.72 5.21 0.53
N LYS A 153 -8.63 5.82 0.10
CA LYS A 153 -8.25 7.19 0.47
C LYS A 153 -9.28 8.21 0.03
N ASN A 154 -9.86 8.04 -1.15
CA ASN A 154 -10.93 8.93 -1.64
C ASN A 154 -12.19 8.81 -0.79
N GLN A 155 -12.56 7.59 -0.39
CA GLN A 155 -13.71 7.35 0.48
C GLN A 155 -13.45 7.86 1.90
N GLU A 156 -12.24 7.69 2.43
CA GLU A 156 -11.84 8.24 3.73
C GLU A 156 -11.92 9.76 3.73
N LYS A 157 -11.37 10.44 2.72
CA LYS A 157 -11.44 11.88 2.53
C LYS A 157 -12.89 12.38 2.42
N LYS A 158 -13.76 11.65 1.71
CA LYS A 158 -15.20 11.97 1.63
C LYS A 158 -15.84 11.93 3.01
N LEU A 159 -15.61 10.85 3.79
CA LEU A 159 -16.14 10.71 5.13
C LEU A 159 -15.62 11.82 6.09
N GLU A 160 -14.36 12.18 5.98
CA GLU A 160 -13.77 13.31 6.75
C GLU A 160 -14.45 14.63 6.40
N THR A 161 -14.71 14.89 5.11
CA THR A 161 -15.39 16.11 4.66
C THR A 161 -16.84 16.18 5.15
N GLU A 162 -17.56 15.05 5.13
CA GLU A 162 -18.98 14.98 5.51
C GLU A 162 -19.19 14.97 7.03
N GLN A 163 -18.29 14.35 7.80
CA GLN A 163 -18.49 14.03 9.22
C GLN A 163 -17.42 14.64 10.15
N GLY A 164 -16.40 15.28 9.60
CA GLY A 164 -15.29 15.89 10.32
C GLY A 164 -14.19 14.90 10.76
N THR A 165 -14.53 13.66 11.06
CA THR A 165 -13.56 12.63 11.50
C THR A 165 -14.00 11.23 11.05
N VAL A 166 -13.03 10.34 10.79
CA VAL A 166 -13.29 8.93 10.50
C VAL A 166 -13.07 8.09 11.75
N THR A 167 -14.09 7.40 12.19
CA THR A 167 -14.04 6.54 13.37
C THR A 167 -13.23 5.25 13.12
N THR A 168 -12.73 4.63 14.20
CA THR A 168 -12.02 3.34 14.12
C THR A 168 -12.86 2.23 13.46
N VAL A 169 -14.18 2.23 13.69
CA VAL A 169 -15.10 1.26 13.08
C VAL A 169 -15.20 1.49 11.58
N GLN A 170 -15.28 2.74 11.13
CA GLN A 170 -15.29 3.09 9.71
C GLN A 170 -13.97 2.69 9.04
N LYS A 171 -12.82 2.96 9.66
CA LYS A 171 -11.51 2.52 9.16
C LYS A 171 -11.42 0.99 9.03
N LEU A 172 -11.93 0.26 10.01
CA LEU A 172 -12.00 -1.21 9.92
C LEU A 172 -12.91 -1.67 8.78
N LYS A 173 -14.07 -1.03 8.60
CA LYS A 173 -14.98 -1.30 7.49
C LYS A 173 -14.31 -1.05 6.13
N LEU A 174 -13.64 0.08 5.96
CA LEU A 174 -12.86 0.41 4.76
C LEU A 174 -11.78 -0.65 4.50
N LYS A 175 -11.07 -1.09 5.55
CA LYS A 175 -10.03 -2.13 5.41
C LYS A 175 -10.58 -3.48 4.98
N VAL A 176 -11.76 -3.87 5.44
CA VAL A 176 -12.45 -5.09 4.97
C VAL A 176 -12.85 -4.95 3.50
N GLN A 177 -13.39 -3.81 3.10
CA GLN A 177 -13.73 -3.53 1.70
C GLN A 177 -12.50 -3.51 0.80
N GLU A 178 -11.38 -2.93 1.26
CA GLU A 178 -10.09 -2.94 0.56
C GLU A 178 -9.61 -4.38 0.28
N ILE A 179 -9.63 -5.27 1.30
CA ILE A 179 -9.29 -6.67 1.11
C ILE A 179 -10.21 -7.33 0.08
N TYR A 180 -11.51 -7.11 0.18
CA TYR A 180 -12.47 -7.67 -0.77
C TYR A 180 -12.23 -7.17 -2.20
N LEU A 181 -12.04 -5.86 -2.39
CA LEU A 181 -11.77 -5.29 -3.71
C LEU A 181 -10.43 -5.78 -4.29
N SER A 182 -9.44 -6.04 -3.44
CA SER A 182 -8.16 -6.62 -3.87
C SER A 182 -8.32 -8.02 -4.45
N LEU A 183 -9.19 -8.85 -3.84
CA LEU A 183 -9.53 -10.18 -4.38
C LEU A 183 -10.28 -10.08 -5.72
N ILE A 184 -11.15 -9.08 -5.90
CA ILE A 184 -11.86 -8.84 -7.16
C ILE A 184 -10.91 -8.31 -8.24
N ALA A 185 -10.01 -7.40 -7.89
CA ALA A 185 -9.01 -6.86 -8.80
C ALA A 185 -8.14 -7.97 -9.43
N GLU A 186 -7.65 -8.90 -8.62
CA GLU A 186 -6.82 -10.03 -9.08
C GLU A 186 -7.57 -11.02 -9.99
N GLN A 187 -8.90 -11.02 -9.95
CA GLN A 187 -9.71 -11.78 -10.90
C GLN A 187 -9.96 -11.03 -12.23
N SER A 188 -9.77 -9.71 -12.21
CA SER A 188 -10.14 -8.83 -13.32
C SER A 188 -8.96 -8.36 -14.15
N ILE A 189 -7.78 -8.24 -13.53
CA ILE A 189 -6.54 -7.73 -14.14
C ILE A 189 -5.36 -8.59 -13.71
N ASN A 190 -4.31 -8.64 -14.55
CA ASN A 190 -3.13 -9.45 -14.27
C ASN A 190 -2.14 -8.74 -13.33
N LYS A 191 -1.12 -9.48 -12.85
CA LYS A 191 -0.10 -8.98 -11.92
C LYS A 191 0.70 -7.78 -12.47
N GLU A 192 1.03 -7.79 -13.73
CA GLU A 192 1.75 -6.70 -14.39
C GLU A 192 0.92 -5.42 -14.40
N GLN A 193 -0.38 -5.53 -14.74
CA GLN A 193 -1.30 -4.40 -14.68
C GLN A 193 -1.52 -3.88 -13.25
N ILE A 194 -1.60 -4.77 -12.25
CA ILE A 194 -1.70 -4.37 -10.84
C ILE A 194 -0.47 -3.57 -10.45
N PHE A 195 0.73 -4.05 -10.79
CA PHE A 195 1.98 -3.34 -10.51
C PHE A 195 2.02 -1.98 -11.22
N GLU A 196 1.65 -1.93 -12.50
CA GLU A 196 1.55 -0.70 -13.30
C GLU A 196 0.64 0.34 -12.64
N TYR A 197 -0.59 -0.04 -12.30
CA TYR A 197 -1.51 0.86 -11.60
C TYR A 197 -0.99 1.31 -10.23
N TYR A 198 -0.30 0.43 -9.52
CA TYR A 198 0.29 0.74 -8.23
C TYR A 198 1.37 1.80 -8.35
N VAL A 199 2.39 1.59 -9.19
CA VAL A 199 3.54 2.50 -9.27
C VAL A 199 3.20 3.85 -9.89
N ASN A 200 2.15 3.93 -10.71
CA ASN A 200 1.65 5.18 -11.26
C ASN A 200 0.87 6.04 -10.24
N ARG A 201 0.51 5.47 -9.09
CA ARG A 201 -0.28 6.15 -8.05
C ARG A 201 0.46 6.44 -6.76
N ILE A 202 1.65 5.88 -6.58
CA ILE A 202 2.43 6.10 -5.36
C ILE A 202 2.73 7.60 -5.18
N TRP A 203 2.56 8.05 -3.94
CA TRP A 203 2.97 9.38 -3.54
C TRP A 203 4.41 9.35 -3.00
N PHE A 204 5.27 10.20 -3.55
CA PHE A 204 6.69 10.30 -3.24
C PHE A 204 7.08 11.53 -2.42
N GLY A 205 6.12 12.19 -1.79
CA GLY A 205 6.36 13.30 -0.86
C GLY A 205 5.78 14.63 -1.31
N SER A 206 5.73 15.57 -0.35
CA SER A 206 5.16 16.90 -0.52
C SER A 206 6.06 17.86 -1.31
N GLY A 207 7.33 17.53 -1.49
CA GLY A 207 8.33 18.39 -2.13
C GLY A 207 8.11 18.70 -3.60
N ASN A 208 7.01 18.42 -4.18
CA ASN A 208 6.45 18.85 -5.47
C ASN A 208 5.14 18.09 -5.75
N ASN A 209 4.50 17.60 -4.71
CA ASN A 209 3.33 16.72 -4.81
C ASN A 209 3.52 15.58 -5.83
N THR A 210 4.72 14.96 -5.79
CA THR A 210 5.18 14.01 -6.80
C THR A 210 4.41 12.70 -6.67
N ARG A 211 3.68 12.34 -7.73
CA ARG A 211 2.99 11.07 -7.83
C ARG A 211 3.41 10.29 -9.06
N GLY A 212 3.53 8.97 -8.89
CA GLY A 212 3.95 8.03 -9.90
C GLY A 212 5.47 7.93 -10.06
N ILE A 213 5.90 6.74 -10.48
CA ILE A 213 7.31 6.37 -10.54
C ILE A 213 8.10 7.19 -11.58
N GLN A 214 7.47 7.55 -12.71
CA GLN A 214 8.12 8.34 -13.74
C GLN A 214 8.45 9.75 -13.23
N LYS A 215 7.49 10.42 -12.59
CA LYS A 215 7.72 11.75 -12.00
C LYS A 215 8.70 11.70 -10.83
N ALA A 216 8.70 10.61 -10.05
CA ALA A 216 9.70 10.41 -9.01
C ALA A 216 11.12 10.26 -9.59
N ALA A 217 11.29 9.50 -10.69
CA ALA A 217 12.56 9.37 -11.38
C ALA A 217 13.07 10.73 -11.93
N GLN A 218 12.16 11.50 -12.51
CA GLN A 218 12.47 12.86 -12.98
C GLN A 218 12.81 13.81 -11.82
N TYR A 219 12.01 13.80 -10.75
CA TYR A 219 12.18 14.68 -9.59
C TYR A 219 13.50 14.43 -8.86
N PHE A 220 13.81 13.18 -8.54
CA PHE A 220 14.99 12.86 -7.77
C PHE A 220 16.28 12.80 -8.62
N PHE A 221 16.19 12.35 -9.87
CA PHE A 221 17.37 12.00 -10.66
C PHE A 221 17.44 12.68 -12.02
N ASN A 222 16.41 13.42 -12.44
CA ASN A 222 16.26 13.99 -13.78
C ASN A 222 16.39 12.92 -14.89
N LYS A 223 15.80 11.73 -14.66
CA LYS A 223 15.87 10.58 -15.55
C LYS A 223 14.49 10.06 -15.91
N ASP A 224 14.42 9.40 -17.06
CA ASP A 224 13.33 8.49 -17.35
C ASP A 224 13.41 7.24 -16.45
N VAL A 225 12.26 6.66 -16.09
CA VAL A 225 12.20 5.45 -15.23
C VAL A 225 13.03 4.31 -15.82
N SER A 226 13.06 4.16 -17.14
CA SER A 226 13.83 3.14 -17.84
C SER A 226 15.35 3.28 -17.70
N GLN A 227 15.83 4.44 -17.24
CA GLN A 227 17.25 4.75 -17.05
C GLN A 227 17.73 4.63 -15.62
N LEU A 228 16.84 4.25 -14.69
CA LEU A 228 17.20 4.10 -13.28
C LEU A 228 18.18 2.94 -13.10
N ASN A 229 19.24 3.19 -12.34
CA ASN A 229 20.14 2.13 -11.89
C ASN A 229 19.59 1.43 -10.64
N LEU A 230 20.24 0.34 -10.23
CA LEU A 230 19.80 -0.49 -9.09
C LEU A 230 19.71 0.31 -7.78
N GLY A 231 20.68 1.19 -7.50
CA GLY A 231 20.68 2.01 -6.29
C GLY A 231 19.56 3.05 -6.27
N GLU A 232 19.26 3.65 -7.41
CA GLU A 232 18.16 4.61 -7.58
C GLU A 232 16.80 3.93 -7.47
N ALA A 233 16.64 2.75 -8.09
CA ALA A 233 15.43 1.92 -7.96
C ALA A 233 15.18 1.52 -6.50
N ALA A 234 16.22 1.07 -5.80
CA ALA A 234 16.14 0.69 -4.39
C ALA A 234 15.80 1.89 -3.48
N PHE A 235 16.32 3.10 -3.80
CA PHE A 235 15.95 4.32 -3.07
C PHE A 235 14.47 4.65 -3.28
N LEU A 236 13.98 4.67 -4.51
CA LEU A 236 12.58 5.00 -4.79
C LEU A 236 11.63 4.02 -4.10
N ALA A 237 11.90 2.72 -4.17
CA ALA A 237 11.10 1.73 -3.45
C ALA A 237 11.17 1.92 -1.93
N GLY A 238 12.34 2.26 -1.40
CA GLY A 238 12.53 2.49 0.03
C GLY A 238 11.84 3.72 0.58
N CYS A 239 11.80 4.82 -0.19
CA CYS A 239 11.35 6.11 0.32
C CYS A 239 9.84 6.21 0.53
N ILE A 240 9.02 5.35 -0.11
CA ILE A 240 7.55 5.42 -0.04
C ILE A 240 6.97 5.23 1.36
N ASN A 241 7.68 4.58 2.25
CA ASN A 241 7.23 4.37 3.63
C ASN A 241 7.18 5.68 4.47
N ALA A 242 8.09 6.62 4.18
CA ALA A 242 8.12 7.95 4.80
C ALA A 242 8.76 8.96 3.83
N PRO A 243 8.05 9.34 2.74
CA PRO A 243 8.65 10.06 1.63
C PRO A 243 9.29 11.39 2.04
N ASP A 244 8.63 12.16 2.89
CA ASP A 244 9.18 13.46 3.34
C ASP A 244 10.41 13.31 4.23
N THR A 245 10.51 12.21 4.98
CA THR A 245 11.68 11.91 5.84
C THR A 245 12.90 11.51 5.02
N TYR A 246 12.69 10.75 3.94
CA TYR A 246 13.77 10.24 3.11
C TYR A 246 14.07 11.13 1.89
N ASN A 247 13.33 12.24 1.71
CA ASN A 247 13.55 13.16 0.60
C ASN A 247 14.73 14.11 0.88
N PRO A 248 15.90 13.93 0.21
CA PRO A 248 17.06 14.77 0.43
C PRO A 248 16.94 16.17 -0.23
N LEU A 249 15.90 16.38 -1.04
CA LEU A 249 15.62 17.65 -1.72
C LEU A 249 14.69 18.56 -0.89
N ASN A 250 14.17 18.06 0.24
CA ASN A 250 13.41 18.89 1.18
C ASN A 250 14.36 19.79 1.98
N ASN A 251 13.94 21.06 2.22
CA ASN A 251 14.64 22.02 3.08
C ASN A 251 16.10 22.26 2.69
N LEU A 252 16.37 22.45 1.40
CA LEU A 252 17.72 22.67 0.85
C LEU A 252 18.47 23.87 1.45
N ASN A 253 17.76 24.78 2.14
CA ASN A 253 18.33 25.99 2.73
C ASN A 253 19.06 25.75 4.07
N GLU A 254 18.93 24.56 4.66
CA GLU A 254 19.54 24.22 5.96
C GLU A 254 20.56 23.08 5.77
N ALA A 255 21.84 23.43 5.74
CA ALA A 255 22.94 22.49 5.42
C ALA A 255 23.01 21.24 6.31
N ASN A 256 22.70 21.36 7.60
CA ASN A 256 22.71 20.21 8.53
C ASN A 256 21.53 19.27 8.24
N THR A 257 20.36 19.80 8.01
CA THR A 257 19.14 19.04 7.69
C THR A 257 19.30 18.30 6.36
N LYS A 258 19.90 18.93 5.35
CA LYS A 258 20.21 18.29 4.06
C LYS A 258 21.13 17.09 4.22
N LEU A 259 22.17 17.17 5.04
CA LEU A 259 23.11 16.07 5.29
C LEU A 259 22.42 14.90 5.98
N ASP A 260 21.54 15.17 6.94
CA ASP A 260 20.81 14.14 7.66
C ASP A 260 19.79 13.43 6.75
N HIS A 261 19.10 14.15 5.88
CA HIS A 261 18.20 13.57 4.86
C HIS A 261 18.96 12.72 3.84
N LEU A 262 20.15 13.16 3.39
CA LEU A 262 20.99 12.36 2.49
C LEU A 262 21.41 11.04 3.13
N LYS A 263 21.85 11.07 4.40
CA LYS A 263 22.20 9.85 5.15
C LYS A 263 20.98 8.95 5.33
N ALA A 264 19.83 9.52 5.65
CA ALA A 264 18.58 8.76 5.78
C ALA A 264 18.18 8.10 4.45
N ALA A 265 18.30 8.82 3.33
CA ALA A 265 18.06 8.29 2.00
C ALA A 265 19.00 7.12 1.64
N GLN A 266 20.32 7.28 1.88
CA GLN A 266 21.31 6.24 1.63
C GLN A 266 21.08 5.01 2.52
N ASN A 267 20.80 5.21 3.81
CA ASN A 267 20.48 4.12 4.71
C ASN A 267 19.23 3.37 4.29
N ARG A 268 18.19 4.10 3.88
CA ARG A 268 16.94 3.50 3.42
C ARG A 268 17.11 2.71 2.13
N ARG A 269 17.87 3.22 1.15
CA ARG A 269 18.31 2.49 -0.03
C ARG A 269 19.00 1.17 0.34
N ASN A 270 19.96 1.22 1.26
CA ASN A 270 20.71 0.03 1.68
C ASN A 270 19.80 -1.03 2.29
N VAL A 271 18.82 -0.64 3.11
CA VAL A 271 17.80 -1.56 3.65
C VAL A 271 17.02 -2.25 2.50
N THR A 272 16.66 -1.51 1.44
CA THR A 272 16.00 -2.11 0.29
C THR A 272 16.91 -3.09 -0.44
N LEU A 273 18.17 -2.72 -0.69
CA LEU A 273 19.16 -3.61 -1.31
C LEU A 273 19.40 -4.88 -0.49
N GLU A 274 19.46 -4.79 0.85
CA GLU A 274 19.56 -5.95 1.74
C GLU A 274 18.35 -6.89 1.58
N LEU A 275 17.14 -6.35 1.48
CA LEU A 275 15.94 -7.14 1.24
C LEU A 275 15.95 -7.77 -0.16
N MET A 276 16.42 -7.05 -1.19
CA MET A 276 16.58 -7.60 -2.53
C MET A 276 17.55 -8.78 -2.55
N LEU A 277 18.68 -8.65 -1.85
CA LEU A 277 19.65 -9.74 -1.68
C LEU A 277 19.05 -10.92 -0.91
N GLN A 278 18.36 -10.65 0.20
CA GLN A 278 17.72 -11.66 1.03
C GLN A 278 16.65 -12.46 0.27
N HIS A 279 15.93 -11.82 -0.63
CA HIS A 279 14.90 -12.45 -1.46
C HIS A 279 15.45 -13.03 -2.77
N GLY A 280 16.74 -12.89 -3.05
CA GLY A 280 17.41 -13.47 -4.21
C GLY A 280 17.14 -12.72 -5.51
N TYR A 281 16.71 -11.45 -5.46
CA TYR A 281 16.54 -10.60 -6.62
C TYR A 281 17.87 -10.07 -7.17
N ILE A 282 18.88 -9.92 -6.31
CA ILE A 282 20.23 -9.50 -6.68
C ILE A 282 21.29 -10.41 -6.06
N THR A 283 22.46 -10.41 -6.67
CA THR A 283 23.66 -11.08 -6.17
C THR A 283 24.37 -10.25 -5.11
N GLU A 284 25.27 -10.89 -4.35
CA GLU A 284 26.13 -10.20 -3.37
C GLU A 284 27.05 -9.16 -4.06
N GLU A 285 27.50 -9.44 -5.28
CA GLU A 285 28.34 -8.52 -6.07
C GLU A 285 27.55 -7.25 -6.44
N GLU A 286 26.32 -7.40 -6.94
CA GLU A 286 25.43 -6.29 -7.27
C GLU A 286 25.06 -5.49 -6.02
N PHE A 287 24.80 -6.15 -4.89
CA PHE A 287 24.57 -5.48 -3.61
C PHE A 287 25.76 -4.63 -3.19
N ASN A 288 26.98 -5.20 -3.19
CA ASN A 288 28.18 -4.50 -2.81
C ASN A 288 28.47 -3.31 -3.73
N LEU A 289 28.28 -3.47 -5.04
CA LEU A 289 28.45 -2.39 -6.01
C LEU A 289 27.43 -1.26 -5.76
N ALA A 290 26.14 -1.58 -5.70
CA ALA A 290 25.09 -0.58 -5.56
C ALA A 290 25.12 0.13 -4.19
N SER A 291 25.47 -0.58 -3.10
CA SER A 291 25.55 0.00 -1.76
C SER A 291 26.78 0.90 -1.56
N SER A 292 27.87 0.67 -2.29
CA SER A 292 29.08 1.50 -2.24
C SER A 292 29.00 2.80 -3.02
N GLN A 293 28.06 2.92 -3.96
CA GLN A 293 27.88 4.11 -4.78
C GLN A 293 27.05 5.16 -4.03
N ASP A 294 27.43 6.42 -4.15
CA ASP A 294 26.62 7.52 -3.64
C ASP A 294 25.42 7.78 -4.58
N LEU A 295 24.27 8.11 -3.98
CA LEU A 295 23.12 8.58 -4.73
C LEU A 295 23.36 10.03 -5.19
N SER A 296 23.26 10.25 -6.50
CA SER A 296 23.36 11.59 -7.10
C SER A 296 21.96 12.12 -7.39
N PHE A 297 21.48 13.03 -6.54
CA PHE A 297 20.19 13.69 -6.72
C PHE A 297 20.34 14.93 -7.61
N SER A 298 19.39 15.11 -8.54
CA SER A 298 19.35 16.26 -9.44
C SER A 298 18.53 17.39 -8.85
N LEU A 299 19.02 18.63 -8.96
CA LEU A 299 18.27 19.84 -8.60
C LEU A 299 17.54 20.48 -9.80
N GLU A 300 17.83 20.05 -11.01
CA GLU A 300 17.28 20.68 -12.23
C GLU A 300 15.76 20.69 -12.29
N TYR A 301 15.12 19.62 -11.79
CA TYR A 301 13.67 19.53 -11.81
C TYR A 301 13.02 20.47 -10.78
N VAL A 302 13.64 20.62 -9.61
CA VAL A 302 13.17 21.51 -8.54
C VAL A 302 13.26 22.96 -8.96
N GLU A 303 14.37 23.34 -9.63
CA GLU A 303 14.60 24.71 -10.10
C GLU A 303 13.61 25.12 -11.20
N ARG A 304 13.22 24.19 -12.09
CA ARG A 304 12.26 24.50 -13.18
C ARG A 304 10.83 24.77 -12.70
N THR A 305 10.45 24.27 -11.53
CA THR A 305 9.07 24.35 -11.04
C THR A 305 8.84 25.46 -10.02
N SER A 306 9.92 26.09 -9.48
CA SER A 306 9.79 27.10 -8.42
C SER A 306 9.57 28.53 -8.95
N ASP A 307 9.94 28.83 -10.19
CA ASP A 307 9.98 30.21 -10.74
C ASP A 307 9.40 30.28 -12.17
N ASP A 308 8.18 29.75 -12.41
CA ASP A 308 7.52 30.00 -13.69
C ASP A 308 6.93 31.40 -13.74
N PRO A 309 7.52 32.34 -14.53
CA PRO A 309 7.03 33.71 -14.63
C PRO A 309 5.60 33.79 -15.21
N ASN A 310 5.09 32.72 -15.81
CA ASN A 310 3.75 32.63 -16.37
C ASN A 310 2.69 32.16 -15.36
N GLN A 311 3.09 31.77 -14.14
CA GLN A 311 2.17 31.21 -13.14
C GLN A 311 0.95 32.12 -12.88
N ALA A 312 1.16 33.43 -12.77
CA ALA A 312 0.08 34.39 -12.57
C ALA A 312 -0.89 34.44 -13.76
N TYR A 313 -0.34 34.44 -14.99
CA TYR A 313 -1.14 34.41 -16.22
C TYR A 313 -1.94 33.11 -16.37
N ILE A 314 -1.32 31.99 -16.09
CA ILE A 314 -1.96 30.66 -16.11
C ILE A 314 -3.10 30.60 -15.10
N THR A 315 -2.87 31.05 -13.86
CA THR A 315 -3.90 31.06 -12.79
C THR A 315 -5.08 31.94 -13.20
N GLN A 316 -4.84 33.12 -13.79
CA GLN A 316 -5.90 33.99 -14.27
C GLN A 316 -6.69 33.36 -15.43
N THR A 317 -6.00 32.79 -16.42
CA THR A 317 -6.64 32.11 -17.58
C THR A 317 -7.51 30.95 -17.10
N LEU A 318 -7.05 30.17 -16.11
CA LEU A 318 -7.83 29.11 -15.51
C LEU A 318 -9.09 29.58 -14.81
N SER A 319 -8.99 30.68 -14.03
CA SER A 319 -10.14 31.28 -13.36
C SER A 319 -11.20 31.69 -14.39
N GLU A 320 -10.77 32.32 -15.48
CA GLU A 320 -11.67 32.76 -16.56
C GLU A 320 -12.34 31.56 -17.28
N VAL A 321 -11.57 30.49 -17.57
CA VAL A 321 -12.12 29.26 -18.18
C VAL A 321 -13.10 28.56 -17.23
N MET A 322 -12.79 28.49 -15.95
CA MET A 322 -13.69 27.90 -14.94
C MET A 322 -15.00 28.70 -14.80
N GLU A 323 -14.92 30.04 -14.79
CA GLU A 323 -16.10 30.90 -14.77
C GLU A 323 -16.99 30.68 -16.01
N LEU A 324 -16.39 30.55 -17.18
CA LEU A 324 -17.13 30.30 -18.44
C LEU A 324 -17.80 28.92 -18.44
N THR A 325 -17.11 27.88 -17.93
CA THR A 325 -17.67 26.51 -17.88
C THR A 325 -18.77 26.34 -16.81
N VAL A 326 -18.76 27.13 -15.74
CA VAL A 326 -19.82 27.12 -14.72
C VAL A 326 -21.07 27.88 -15.21
N GLN A 327 -20.90 28.88 -16.09
CA GLN A 327 -22.03 29.68 -16.62
C GLN A 327 -22.78 28.98 -17.77
N ASP A 328 -22.17 28.00 -18.42
CA ASP A 328 -22.81 27.24 -19.53
C ASP A 328 -22.56 25.72 -19.31
N PRO A 329 -23.26 25.07 -18.37
CA PRO A 329 -23.22 23.62 -18.25
C PRO A 329 -24.02 23.00 -19.39
N ALA A 330 -23.33 22.62 -20.49
CA ALA A 330 -23.91 21.88 -21.62
C ALA A 330 -24.31 20.46 -21.21
#